data_731f7e147db488c9d4898831fad84d37
#
_entry.id   731f7e147db488c9d4898831fad84d37
#
_cell.length_a   1.000
_cell.length_b   1.000
_cell.length_c   1.000
_cell.angle_alpha   90.00
_cell.angle_beta   90.00
_cell.angle_gamma   90.00
#
_symmetry.space_group_name_H-M   'P 1'
#
loop_
_entity.id
_entity.type
_entity.pdbx_description
1 polymer ?
#
loop_
_entity_poly.entity_id
_entity_poly.type
_entity_poly.pdbx_seq_one_letter_code
_entity_poly.pdbx_strand_id
1 'polypeptide(L)'
;LFIFKNELDTDRALQRLHCILSIPKKDTLLVIDEAENILKTIEPHFGTFMSTTQKGIVNKMLDNNINKVVWIVNYTDLLDISTLRRFTYSIKFNEMPKSLLKKIAQSKLQNSNISGKILHTLVDLCDNYRITGASIDNMIKAVNSVNCSAQTEEQIVIDVKNTLEANSGLVYGSSHAGRKIQMTYDIGALNTSIEPDDILTMIKNATAYADSAQTEVPAGIRMLFYGLSGTGKTEFARYIANALAKELILKKASDILGKYVGESEQNIKEAFEEAERQDAILLFDEADSFFTNRFNAENTWERTMVNEFLMQIEAFNGLLICTTNMRSIMDPALQRRFHIMVEFQALSANGIKTLLMKYFRNVSFNADQIEKLNQWQSVTPGDFNALYGKARFMPQEKITSEYIITELAQMQQEKNGVQKMIGFSINA
;
A
#
# COMPACT_ATOMS: atom_id res chain seq x y z
N LEU A 1 -0.84 -14.17 37.00
CA LEU A 1 -0.53 -13.07 36.08
C LEU A 1 0.02 -11.92 36.92
N PHE A 2 1.30 -11.61 36.81
CA PHE A 2 1.87 -10.42 37.41
C PHE A 2 2.07 -9.39 36.29
N ILE A 3 1.30 -8.31 36.35
CA ILE A 3 1.43 -7.18 35.43
C ILE A 3 2.29 -6.14 36.14
N PHE A 4 3.50 -5.93 35.65
CA PHE A 4 4.32 -4.80 36.05
C PHE A 4 3.83 -3.57 35.28
N LYS A 5 3.10 -2.69 35.96
CA LYS A 5 2.83 -1.34 35.43
C LYS A 5 3.99 -0.42 35.79
N ASN A 6 4.54 0.24 34.78
CA ASN A 6 5.43 1.40 34.77
C ASN A 6 5.83 1.92 36.16
N GLU A 7 6.94 1.40 36.73
CA GLU A 7 7.63 2.10 37.79
C GLU A 7 8.62 3.09 37.16
N LEU A 8 8.56 4.33 37.57
CA LEU A 8 9.43 5.43 37.12
C LEU A 8 10.93 5.18 37.37
N ASP A 9 11.26 4.12 38.16
CA ASP A 9 12.62 3.73 38.55
C ASP A 9 12.97 2.35 37.96
N THR A 10 13.58 2.35 36.79
CA THR A 10 13.99 1.14 36.05
C THR A 10 14.95 0.26 36.84
N ASP A 11 15.81 0.83 37.67
CA ASP A 11 16.78 0.02 38.44
C ASP A 11 16.07 -0.77 39.53
N ARG A 12 15.09 -0.22 40.20
CA ARG A 12 14.26 -0.92 41.17
C ARG A 12 13.40 -2.00 40.52
N ALA A 13 12.85 -1.73 39.36
CA ALA A 13 12.07 -2.68 38.60
C ALA A 13 12.94 -3.89 38.18
N LEU A 14 14.16 -3.66 37.70
CA LEU A 14 15.14 -4.70 37.36
C LEU A 14 15.52 -5.54 38.58
N GLN A 15 15.78 -4.93 39.74
CA GLN A 15 16.11 -5.65 40.98
C GLN A 15 14.96 -6.54 41.45
N ARG A 16 13.73 -6.02 41.47
CA ARG A 16 12.54 -6.79 41.84
C ARG A 16 12.30 -7.95 40.89
N LEU A 17 12.45 -7.71 39.58
CA LEU A 17 12.29 -8.75 38.58
C LEU A 17 13.34 -9.85 38.72
N HIS A 18 14.60 -9.46 38.96
CA HIS A 18 15.68 -10.41 39.22
C HIS A 18 15.36 -11.30 40.44
N CYS A 19 14.84 -10.74 41.54
CA CYS A 19 14.40 -11.51 42.69
C CYS A 19 13.26 -12.49 42.34
N ILE A 20 12.26 -12.05 41.56
CA ILE A 20 11.13 -12.88 41.17
C ILE A 20 11.61 -14.05 40.27
N LEU A 21 12.49 -13.77 39.32
CA LEU A 21 13.03 -14.77 38.38
C LEU A 21 13.98 -15.78 39.06
N SER A 22 14.63 -15.40 40.16
CA SER A 22 15.53 -16.27 40.94
C SER A 22 14.80 -17.29 41.84
N ILE A 23 13.50 -17.13 42.06
CA ILE A 23 12.68 -18.04 42.86
C ILE A 23 12.06 -19.10 41.94
N PRO A 24 12.40 -20.39 42.06
CA PRO A 24 11.81 -21.43 41.23
C PRO A 24 10.30 -21.56 41.51
N LYS A 25 9.49 -21.46 40.46
CA LYS A 25 8.03 -21.63 40.53
C LYS A 25 7.62 -22.80 39.65
N LYS A 26 7.24 -23.90 40.29
CA LYS A 26 6.69 -25.08 39.59
C LYS A 26 5.29 -24.73 39.06
N ASP A 27 5.00 -25.15 37.85
CA ASP A 27 3.67 -25.01 37.18
C ASP A 27 3.13 -23.57 37.04
N THR A 28 4.03 -22.59 36.99
CA THR A 28 3.69 -21.20 36.85
C THR A 28 4.32 -20.64 35.56
N LEU A 29 3.53 -19.92 34.77
CA LEU A 29 3.99 -19.12 33.67
C LEU A 29 3.99 -17.65 34.09
N LEU A 30 5.13 -17.00 33.99
CA LEU A 30 5.26 -15.56 34.22
C LEU A 30 5.01 -14.83 32.90
N VAL A 31 4.19 -13.80 32.92
CA VAL A 31 3.99 -12.92 31.75
C VAL A 31 4.40 -11.51 32.16
N ILE A 32 5.34 -10.94 31.42
CA ILE A 32 5.85 -9.59 31.63
C ILE A 32 5.45 -8.78 30.41
N ASP A 33 4.52 -7.85 30.60
CA ASP A 33 4.01 -6.98 29.55
C ASP A 33 4.74 -5.63 29.56
N GLU A 34 4.82 -4.97 28.39
CA GLU A 34 5.56 -3.72 28.20
C GLU A 34 7.03 -3.83 28.66
N ALA A 35 7.64 -4.97 28.37
CA ALA A 35 8.98 -5.30 28.87
C ALA A 35 10.10 -4.53 28.19
N GLU A 36 9.84 -3.74 27.15
CA GLU A 36 10.83 -2.97 26.41
C GLU A 36 11.67 -2.03 27.29
N ASN A 37 11.05 -1.41 28.30
CA ASN A 37 11.76 -0.52 29.22
C ASN A 37 12.76 -1.25 30.14
N ILE A 38 12.43 -2.50 30.49
CA ILE A 38 13.28 -3.35 31.36
C ILE A 38 14.38 -4.01 30.52
N LEU A 39 14.05 -4.43 29.31
CA LEU A 39 14.97 -5.14 28.39
C LEU A 39 15.80 -4.18 27.54
N LYS A 40 15.67 -2.86 27.71
CA LYS A 40 16.38 -1.86 26.93
C LYS A 40 17.91 -2.01 27.09
N THR A 41 18.56 -2.44 26.01
CA THR A 41 20.00 -2.66 25.97
C THR A 41 20.74 -1.77 24.98
N ILE A 42 19.99 -0.99 24.19
CA ILE A 42 20.50 -0.01 23.22
C ILE A 42 19.81 1.32 23.43
N GLU A 43 20.55 2.40 23.28
CA GLU A 43 20.04 3.77 23.22
C GLU A 43 20.48 4.46 21.93
N PRO A 44 19.57 5.19 21.26
CA PRO A 44 19.94 6.02 20.12
C PRO A 44 20.74 7.24 20.60
N HIS A 45 21.93 7.44 20.06
CA HIS A 45 22.79 8.57 20.38
C HIS A 45 23.40 9.16 19.10
N PHE A 46 23.00 10.37 18.72
CA PHE A 46 23.50 11.11 17.55
C PHE A 46 23.68 10.24 16.26
N GLY A 47 22.68 9.45 15.90
CA GLY A 47 22.71 8.61 14.69
C GLY A 47 23.47 7.29 14.82
N THR A 48 23.97 6.95 16.01
CA THR A 48 24.56 5.66 16.34
C THR A 48 23.84 5.02 17.52
N PHE A 49 23.82 3.69 17.56
CA PHE A 49 23.25 2.96 18.69
C PHE A 49 24.36 2.61 19.68
N MET A 50 24.20 3.04 20.94
CA MET A 50 25.13 2.69 22.03
C MET A 50 24.49 1.70 22.99
N SER A 51 25.30 0.77 23.48
CA SER A 51 24.86 -0.19 24.52
C SER A 51 24.62 0.55 25.84
N THR A 52 23.48 0.25 26.49
CA THR A 52 23.18 0.79 27.82
C THR A 52 24.08 0.20 28.90
N THR A 53 24.26 0.92 30.01
CA THR A 53 24.99 0.42 31.20
C THR A 53 24.31 -0.81 31.82
N GLN A 54 23.01 -0.98 31.58
CA GLN A 54 22.20 -2.09 32.11
C GLN A 54 22.30 -3.37 31.28
N LYS A 55 22.86 -3.34 30.06
CA LYS A 55 22.97 -4.50 29.15
C LYS A 55 23.53 -5.75 29.83
N GLY A 56 24.60 -5.59 30.63
CA GLY A 56 25.21 -6.72 31.33
C GLY A 56 24.28 -7.35 32.37
N ILE A 57 23.51 -6.53 33.07
CA ILE A 57 22.55 -6.96 34.10
C ILE A 57 21.39 -7.70 33.46
N VAL A 58 20.80 -7.13 32.41
CA VAL A 58 19.69 -7.74 31.64
C VAL A 58 20.11 -9.09 31.06
N ASN A 59 21.26 -9.16 30.41
CA ASN A 59 21.77 -10.39 29.84
C ASN A 59 22.00 -11.48 30.91
N LYS A 60 22.60 -11.13 32.04
CA LYS A 60 22.80 -12.06 33.16
C LYS A 60 21.49 -12.53 33.80
N MET A 61 20.49 -11.63 33.86
CA MET A 61 19.16 -11.97 34.32
C MET A 61 18.44 -12.96 33.41
N LEU A 62 18.57 -12.80 32.11
CA LEU A 62 18.01 -13.73 31.12
C LEU A 62 18.73 -15.09 31.15
N ASP A 63 20.06 -15.09 31.24
CA ASP A 63 20.88 -16.33 31.30
C ASP A 63 20.61 -17.16 32.56
N ASN A 64 20.36 -16.49 33.69
CA ASN A 64 20.12 -17.14 34.98
C ASN A 64 18.65 -17.48 35.24
N ASN A 65 17.77 -17.18 34.31
CA ASN A 65 16.34 -17.45 34.51
C ASN A 65 16.02 -18.94 34.44
N ILE A 66 15.41 -19.46 35.49
CA ILE A 66 15.00 -20.88 35.64
C ILE A 66 13.49 -21.08 35.46
N ASN A 67 12.73 -20.00 35.29
CA ASN A 67 11.28 -20.03 35.18
C ASN A 67 10.81 -19.94 33.71
N LYS A 68 9.59 -20.40 33.45
CA LYS A 68 8.94 -20.19 32.17
C LYS A 68 8.40 -18.71 32.14
N VAL A 69 8.94 -17.92 31.21
CA VAL A 69 8.60 -16.49 31.10
C VAL A 69 8.20 -16.16 29.68
N VAL A 70 7.11 -15.43 29.52
CA VAL A 70 6.70 -14.78 28.28
C VAL A 70 6.98 -13.29 28.43
N TRP A 71 7.78 -12.76 27.54
CA TRP A 71 8.09 -11.34 27.45
C TRP A 71 7.30 -10.72 26.31
N ILE A 72 6.51 -9.70 26.58
CA ILE A 72 5.76 -8.96 25.57
C ILE A 72 6.43 -7.61 25.40
N VAL A 73 6.83 -7.29 24.18
CA VAL A 73 7.49 -6.05 23.81
C VAL A 73 6.80 -5.44 22.57
N ASN A 74 6.66 -4.13 22.54
CA ASN A 74 6.11 -3.42 21.39
C ASN A 74 7.20 -3.08 20.36
N TYR A 75 8.44 -2.91 20.81
CA TYR A 75 9.57 -2.51 19.97
C TYR A 75 10.79 -3.39 20.27
N THR A 76 11.41 -3.91 19.24
CA THR A 76 12.65 -4.71 19.33
C THR A 76 13.90 -3.87 19.08
N ASP A 77 13.75 -2.65 18.54
CA ASP A 77 14.87 -1.79 18.14
C ASP A 77 15.72 -1.28 19.32
N LEU A 78 15.19 -1.41 20.54
CA LEU A 78 15.90 -1.07 21.78
C LEU A 78 16.65 -2.28 22.39
N LEU A 79 16.57 -3.47 21.75
CA LEU A 79 17.21 -4.69 22.21
C LEU A 79 18.42 -5.02 21.31
N ASP A 80 19.58 -5.19 21.94
CA ASP A 80 20.79 -5.63 21.25
C ASP A 80 20.65 -7.09 20.74
N ILE A 81 21.30 -7.39 19.63
CA ILE A 81 21.31 -8.74 19.03
C ILE A 81 21.76 -9.81 20.05
N SER A 82 22.72 -9.48 20.92
CA SER A 82 23.19 -10.39 21.96
C SER A 82 22.10 -10.70 23.01
N THR A 83 21.19 -9.76 23.27
CA THR A 83 20.04 -9.94 24.15
C THR A 83 18.95 -10.76 23.47
N LEU A 84 18.66 -10.47 22.20
CA LEU A 84 17.67 -11.22 21.42
C LEU A 84 17.99 -12.72 21.31
N ARG A 85 19.27 -13.08 21.19
CA ARG A 85 19.72 -14.49 21.12
C ARG A 85 19.49 -15.30 22.39
N ARG A 86 19.13 -14.68 23.52
CA ARG A 86 18.87 -15.34 24.81
C ARG A 86 17.43 -15.82 24.96
N PHE A 87 16.55 -15.41 24.07
CA PHE A 87 15.19 -15.93 24.04
C PHE A 87 15.16 -17.27 23.30
N THR A 88 14.59 -18.28 23.96
CA THR A 88 14.48 -19.64 23.38
C THR A 88 13.56 -19.65 22.15
N TYR A 89 12.55 -18.80 22.15
CA TYR A 89 11.57 -18.70 21.07
C TYR A 89 11.05 -17.27 20.98
N SER A 90 10.89 -16.77 19.77
CA SER A 90 10.37 -15.42 19.51
C SER A 90 9.26 -15.47 18.46
N ILE A 91 8.15 -14.82 18.76
CA ILE A 91 7.02 -14.67 17.85
C ILE A 91 6.84 -13.20 17.55
N LYS A 92 6.85 -12.83 16.29
CA LYS A 92 6.50 -11.50 15.84
C LYS A 92 5.01 -11.47 15.47
N PHE A 93 4.24 -10.64 16.15
CA PHE A 93 2.86 -10.36 15.77
C PHE A 93 2.87 -9.27 14.70
N ASN A 94 2.60 -9.68 13.46
CA ASN A 94 2.47 -8.75 12.34
C ASN A 94 1.09 -8.12 12.33
N GLU A 95 0.94 -7.02 11.58
CA GLU A 95 -0.38 -6.46 11.28
C GLU A 95 -1.26 -7.53 10.62
N MET A 96 -2.51 -7.60 11.06
CA MET A 96 -3.45 -8.58 10.51
C MET A 96 -3.88 -8.15 9.10
N PRO A 97 -3.96 -9.07 8.14
CA PRO A 97 -4.53 -8.78 6.83
C PRO A 97 -5.95 -8.23 6.95
N LYS A 98 -6.32 -7.27 6.10
CA LYS A 98 -7.67 -6.67 6.10
C LYS A 98 -8.76 -7.71 5.97
N SER A 99 -8.54 -8.75 5.15
CA SER A 99 -9.47 -9.86 4.98
C SER A 99 -9.78 -10.60 6.30
N LEU A 100 -8.76 -10.77 7.14
CA LEU A 100 -8.92 -11.39 8.46
C LEU A 100 -9.61 -10.44 9.45
N LEU A 101 -9.23 -9.16 9.47
CA LEU A 101 -9.89 -8.14 10.28
C LEU A 101 -11.38 -8.02 9.95
N LYS A 102 -11.72 -8.09 8.66
CA LYS A 102 -13.10 -8.10 8.17
C LYS A 102 -13.88 -9.30 8.68
N LYS A 103 -13.31 -10.51 8.63
CA LYS A 103 -13.93 -11.72 9.20
C LYS A 103 -14.15 -11.62 10.71
N ILE A 104 -13.17 -11.06 11.44
CA ILE A 104 -13.27 -10.83 12.88
C ILE A 104 -14.37 -9.81 13.18
N ALA A 105 -14.41 -8.70 12.45
CA ALA A 105 -15.46 -7.69 12.58
C ALA A 105 -16.84 -8.28 12.32
N GLN A 106 -17.01 -9.06 11.24
CA GLN A 106 -18.26 -9.76 10.92
C GLN A 106 -18.69 -10.69 12.05
N SER A 107 -17.78 -11.56 12.52
CA SER A 107 -18.09 -12.53 13.57
C SER A 107 -18.49 -11.85 14.90
N LYS A 108 -17.79 -10.78 15.26
CA LYS A 108 -18.08 -10.04 16.51
C LYS A 108 -19.38 -9.22 16.40
N LEU A 109 -19.65 -8.62 15.26
CA LEU A 109 -20.85 -7.82 15.03
C LEU A 109 -22.12 -8.67 14.83
N GLN A 110 -22.00 -9.91 14.32
CA GLN A 110 -23.12 -10.85 14.24
C GLN A 110 -23.73 -11.18 15.60
N ASN A 111 -22.94 -11.11 16.66
CA ASN A 111 -23.41 -11.33 18.04
C ASN A 111 -24.02 -10.07 18.68
N SER A 112 -24.06 -8.94 17.97
CA SER A 112 -24.70 -7.70 18.41
C SER A 112 -26.05 -7.55 17.73
N ASN A 113 -27.05 -6.98 18.43
CA ASN A 113 -28.44 -6.78 17.93
C ASN A 113 -28.52 -5.68 16.85
N ILE A 114 -27.71 -5.80 15.79
CA ILE A 114 -27.60 -4.81 14.71
C ILE A 114 -28.29 -5.35 13.46
N SER A 115 -29.01 -4.48 12.74
CA SER A 115 -29.64 -4.83 11.47
C SER A 115 -28.56 -5.24 10.43
N GLY A 116 -28.86 -6.25 9.62
CA GLY A 116 -27.91 -6.78 8.64
C GLY A 116 -27.42 -5.73 7.62
N LYS A 117 -28.20 -4.68 7.37
CA LYS A 117 -27.83 -3.56 6.51
C LYS A 117 -26.70 -2.72 7.10
N ILE A 118 -26.79 -2.40 8.39
CA ILE A 118 -25.77 -1.65 9.13
C ILE A 118 -24.51 -2.50 9.23
N LEU A 119 -24.64 -3.79 9.48
CA LEU A 119 -23.53 -4.73 9.55
C LEU A 119 -22.64 -4.65 8.32
N HIS A 120 -23.24 -4.72 7.12
CA HIS A 120 -22.49 -4.59 5.86
C HIS A 120 -21.76 -3.23 5.76
N THR A 121 -22.46 -2.14 6.07
CA THR A 121 -21.87 -0.80 6.03
C THR A 121 -20.71 -0.64 7.02
N LEU A 122 -20.83 -1.18 8.23
CA LEU A 122 -19.77 -1.13 9.24
C LEU A 122 -18.55 -1.98 8.86
N VAL A 123 -18.78 -3.14 8.25
CA VAL A 123 -17.72 -4.00 7.73
C VAL A 123 -17.00 -3.33 6.56
N ASP A 124 -17.75 -2.65 5.66
CA ASP A 124 -17.16 -1.90 4.55
C ASP A 124 -16.39 -0.66 5.00
N LEU A 125 -16.77 -0.04 6.14
CA LEU A 125 -15.97 1.02 6.75
C LEU A 125 -14.59 0.51 7.19
N CYS A 126 -14.47 -0.75 7.61
CA CYS A 126 -13.19 -1.36 7.96
C CYS A 126 -12.19 -1.40 6.80
N ASP A 127 -12.66 -1.41 5.55
CA ASP A 127 -11.79 -1.37 4.36
C ASP A 127 -11.19 0.03 4.12
N ASN A 128 -11.79 1.08 4.69
CA ASN A 128 -11.40 2.47 4.44
C ASN A 128 -10.36 3.00 5.45
N TYR A 129 -10.19 2.31 6.55
CA TYR A 129 -9.31 2.73 7.64
C TYR A 129 -8.27 1.65 7.94
N ARG A 130 -7.08 2.07 8.36
CA ARG A 130 -6.10 1.17 8.95
C ARG A 130 -6.57 0.85 10.36
N ILE A 131 -7.12 -0.34 10.57
CA ILE A 131 -7.72 -0.76 11.82
C ILE A 131 -6.92 -1.88 12.48
N THR A 132 -6.99 -1.93 13.80
CA THR A 132 -6.46 -3.02 14.63
C THR A 132 -7.58 -3.80 15.26
N GLY A 133 -7.27 -4.96 15.89
CA GLY A 133 -8.26 -5.68 16.70
C GLY A 133 -8.87 -4.81 17.79
N ALA A 134 -8.09 -3.94 18.42
CA ALA A 134 -8.58 -2.97 19.41
C ALA A 134 -9.53 -1.93 18.81
N SER A 135 -9.27 -1.49 17.57
CA SER A 135 -10.18 -0.58 16.86
C SER A 135 -11.54 -1.21 16.61
N ILE A 136 -11.58 -2.52 16.30
CA ILE A 136 -12.84 -3.28 16.16
C ILE A 136 -13.58 -3.36 17.51
N ASP A 137 -12.88 -3.63 18.60
CA ASP A 137 -13.50 -3.68 19.92
C ASP A 137 -14.07 -2.32 20.36
N ASN A 138 -13.38 -1.23 20.05
CA ASN A 138 -13.87 0.13 20.31
C ASN A 138 -15.09 0.46 19.43
N MET A 139 -15.08 0.04 18.17
CA MET A 139 -16.24 0.17 17.28
C MET A 139 -17.46 -0.56 17.85
N ILE A 140 -17.29 -1.79 18.32
CA ILE A 140 -18.37 -2.58 18.92
C ILE A 140 -18.90 -1.93 20.20
N LYS A 141 -18.01 -1.42 21.05
CA LYS A 141 -18.42 -0.67 22.25
C LYS A 141 -19.22 0.58 21.89
N ALA A 142 -18.77 1.34 20.90
CA ALA A 142 -19.49 2.51 20.39
C ALA A 142 -20.90 2.14 19.91
N VAL A 143 -21.01 1.11 19.07
CA VAL A 143 -22.30 0.60 18.58
C VAL A 143 -23.21 0.15 19.70
N ASN A 144 -22.70 -0.60 20.68
CA ASN A 144 -23.51 -1.08 21.81
C ASN A 144 -23.95 0.05 22.75
N SER A 145 -23.14 1.09 22.91
CA SER A 145 -23.50 2.27 23.72
C SER A 145 -24.61 3.09 23.05
N VAL A 146 -24.65 3.12 21.75
CA VAL A 146 -25.65 3.84 20.95
C VAL A 146 -27.00 3.12 20.92
N ASN A 147 -27.02 1.79 20.91
CA ASN A 147 -28.27 1.00 20.99
C ASN A 147 -29.10 1.26 22.26
N CYS A 148 -28.53 1.93 23.28
CA CYS A 148 -29.28 2.35 24.48
C CYS A 148 -30.04 3.68 24.29
N SER A 149 -29.77 4.42 23.21
CA SER A 149 -30.47 5.66 22.87
C SER A 149 -31.13 5.47 21.49
N ALA A 150 -32.38 5.90 21.33
CA ALA A 150 -33.18 5.76 20.10
C ALA A 150 -32.63 6.60 18.94
N GLN A 151 -31.40 6.27 18.47
CA GLN A 151 -30.76 6.93 17.33
C GLN A 151 -31.08 6.21 16.01
N THR A 152 -31.07 6.97 14.92
CA THR A 152 -31.28 6.42 13.57
C THR A 152 -30.06 5.62 13.11
N GLU A 153 -30.27 4.64 12.23
CA GLU A 153 -29.19 3.82 11.63
C GLU A 153 -28.08 4.67 11.01
N GLU A 154 -28.42 5.80 10.39
CA GLU A 154 -27.48 6.74 9.81
C GLU A 154 -26.55 7.38 10.84
N GLN A 155 -27.08 7.70 12.01
CA GLN A 155 -26.28 8.31 13.09
C GLN A 155 -25.25 7.32 13.65
N ILE A 156 -25.62 6.04 13.78
CA ILE A 156 -24.70 4.97 14.21
C ILE A 156 -23.50 4.85 13.23
N VAL A 157 -23.76 4.88 11.93
CA VAL A 157 -22.72 4.82 10.91
C VAL A 157 -21.77 6.03 11.00
N ILE A 158 -22.32 7.24 11.24
CA ILE A 158 -21.53 8.47 11.40
C ILE A 158 -20.64 8.39 12.65
N ASP A 159 -21.19 7.96 13.77
CA ASP A 159 -20.47 7.88 15.05
C ASP A 159 -19.35 6.85 15.01
N VAL A 160 -19.60 5.68 14.38
CA VAL A 160 -18.58 4.67 14.15
C VAL A 160 -17.48 5.19 13.20
N LYS A 161 -17.87 5.88 12.15
CA LYS A 161 -16.91 6.50 11.23
C LYS A 161 -15.99 7.48 11.96
N ASN A 162 -16.56 8.39 12.75
CA ASN A 162 -15.80 9.36 13.53
C ASN A 162 -14.87 8.67 14.55
N THR A 163 -15.31 7.58 15.16
CA THR A 163 -14.49 6.78 16.09
C THR A 163 -13.31 6.12 15.37
N LEU A 164 -13.52 5.56 14.19
CA LEU A 164 -12.47 4.94 13.39
C LEU A 164 -11.47 5.98 12.87
N GLU A 165 -11.95 7.15 12.43
CA GLU A 165 -11.12 8.28 12.02
C GLU A 165 -10.24 8.78 13.15
N ALA A 166 -10.81 8.98 14.33
CA ALA A 166 -10.07 9.42 15.51
C ALA A 166 -9.00 8.41 15.93
N ASN A 167 -9.35 7.12 15.99
CA ASN A 167 -8.39 6.06 16.33
C ASN A 167 -7.27 5.91 15.28
N SER A 168 -7.61 5.93 14.00
CA SER A 168 -6.63 5.86 12.92
C SER A 168 -5.70 7.07 12.94
N GLY A 169 -6.23 8.27 13.18
CA GLY A 169 -5.44 9.51 13.30
C GLY A 169 -4.48 9.51 14.50
N LEU A 170 -4.90 8.96 15.63
CA LEU A 170 -4.06 8.87 16.83
C LEU A 170 -2.93 7.83 16.69
N VAL A 171 -3.21 6.68 16.07
CA VAL A 171 -2.24 5.56 15.97
C VAL A 171 -1.27 5.76 14.83
N TYR A 172 -1.73 6.25 13.68
CA TYR A 172 -0.94 6.28 12.44
C TYR A 172 -0.64 7.70 11.92
N GLY A 173 -1.11 8.73 12.61
CA GLY A 173 -1.00 10.12 12.17
C GLY A 173 -2.02 10.51 11.09
N SER A 174 -2.26 11.80 10.91
CA SER A 174 -3.28 12.36 10.02
C SER A 174 -3.08 12.07 8.51
N SER A 175 -1.94 11.54 8.10
CA SER A 175 -1.60 11.25 6.70
C SER A 175 -2.18 9.92 6.18
N HIS A 176 -2.73 9.07 7.04
CA HIS A 176 -3.18 7.71 6.70
C HIS A 176 -4.70 7.51 6.82
N ALA A 177 -5.47 8.57 7.03
CA ALA A 177 -6.91 8.52 6.76
C ALA A 177 -7.07 8.25 5.26
N GLY A 178 -7.34 6.98 4.92
CA GLY A 178 -7.49 6.55 3.54
C GLY A 178 -8.54 7.42 2.87
N ARG A 179 -8.10 8.43 2.09
CA ARG A 179 -9.01 9.07 1.15
C ARG A 179 -9.57 7.94 0.30
N LYS A 180 -10.84 7.60 0.53
CA LYS A 180 -11.63 6.96 -0.50
C LYS A 180 -11.55 7.92 -1.68
N ILE A 181 -10.63 7.68 -2.58
CA ILE A 181 -10.79 8.11 -3.93
C ILE A 181 -12.04 7.35 -4.35
N GLN A 182 -13.19 8.03 -4.38
CA GLN A 182 -14.34 7.52 -5.09
C GLN A 182 -13.87 7.32 -6.52
N MET A 183 -13.40 6.13 -6.80
CA MET A 183 -12.97 5.77 -8.14
C MET A 183 -14.20 5.65 -8.99
N THR A 184 -14.56 6.75 -9.61
CA THR A 184 -15.34 6.74 -10.83
C THR A 184 -14.43 6.31 -12.00
N TYR A 185 -13.59 5.27 -11.77
CA TYR A 185 -12.74 4.73 -12.81
C TYR A 185 -13.62 3.98 -13.80
N ASP A 186 -13.61 4.43 -15.03
CA ASP A 186 -14.44 3.85 -16.07
C ASP A 186 -13.58 2.93 -16.93
N ILE A 187 -13.72 1.63 -16.69
CA ILE A 187 -12.98 0.60 -17.43
C ILE A 187 -13.35 0.64 -18.91
N GLY A 188 -14.60 0.98 -19.23
CA GLY A 188 -15.08 1.04 -20.61
C GLY A 188 -14.43 2.13 -21.45
N ALA A 189 -13.72 3.09 -20.83
CA ALA A 189 -12.94 4.09 -21.53
C ALA A 189 -11.49 3.67 -21.82
N LEU A 190 -11.01 2.56 -21.21
CA LEU A 190 -9.64 2.10 -21.42
C LEU A 190 -9.43 1.56 -22.83
N ASN A 191 -8.23 1.76 -23.33
CA ASN A 191 -7.76 1.15 -24.57
C ASN A 191 -6.49 0.35 -24.27
N THR A 192 -6.67 -0.95 -24.11
CA THR A 192 -5.61 -1.89 -23.69
C THR A 192 -5.47 -3.02 -24.72
N SER A 193 -4.28 -3.59 -24.82
CA SER A 193 -3.99 -4.72 -25.74
C SER A 193 -4.70 -6.02 -25.34
N ILE A 194 -5.15 -6.13 -24.10
CA ILE A 194 -5.96 -7.24 -23.57
C ILE A 194 -7.16 -6.61 -22.89
N GLU A 195 -8.35 -7.16 -23.11
CA GLU A 195 -9.56 -6.65 -22.45
C GLU A 195 -9.46 -6.72 -20.92
N PRO A 196 -9.88 -5.67 -20.21
CA PRO A 196 -9.80 -5.61 -18.75
C PRO A 196 -10.44 -6.79 -18.01
N ASP A 197 -11.57 -7.29 -18.51
CA ASP A 197 -12.29 -8.44 -17.92
C ASP A 197 -11.53 -9.74 -18.13
N ASP A 198 -10.84 -9.91 -19.25
CA ASP A 198 -9.99 -11.07 -19.52
C ASP A 198 -8.81 -11.10 -18.57
N ILE A 199 -8.21 -9.94 -18.27
CA ILE A 199 -7.11 -9.82 -17.30
C ILE A 199 -7.58 -10.29 -15.91
N LEU A 200 -8.74 -9.84 -15.45
CA LEU A 200 -9.32 -10.30 -14.18
C LEU A 200 -9.57 -11.80 -14.15
N THR A 201 -10.06 -12.35 -15.26
CA THR A 201 -10.31 -13.78 -15.42
C THR A 201 -9.01 -14.57 -15.37
N MET A 202 -7.96 -14.12 -16.06
CA MET A 202 -6.63 -14.73 -16.01
C MET A 202 -6.06 -14.75 -14.58
N ILE A 203 -6.18 -13.65 -13.83
CA ILE A 203 -5.72 -13.59 -12.45
C ILE A 203 -6.48 -14.57 -11.57
N LYS A 204 -7.82 -14.62 -11.66
CA LYS A 204 -8.65 -15.53 -10.88
C LYS A 204 -8.34 -16.99 -11.17
N ASN A 205 -8.12 -17.33 -12.44
CA ASN A 205 -7.75 -18.69 -12.85
C ASN A 205 -6.37 -19.09 -12.31
N ALA A 206 -5.41 -18.18 -12.39
CA ALA A 206 -4.05 -18.43 -11.89
C ALA A 206 -4.02 -18.59 -10.35
N THR A 207 -4.81 -17.80 -9.60
CA THR A 207 -4.96 -17.98 -8.14
C THR A 207 -5.64 -19.30 -7.80
N ALA A 208 -6.70 -19.69 -8.51
CA ALA A 208 -7.36 -20.97 -8.29
C ALA A 208 -6.45 -22.17 -8.62
N TYR A 209 -5.59 -22.03 -9.62
CA TYR A 209 -4.60 -23.07 -9.97
C TYR A 209 -3.53 -23.18 -8.89
N ALA A 210 -3.05 -22.08 -8.35
CA ALA A 210 -2.07 -22.05 -7.27
C ALA A 210 -2.58 -22.75 -6.00
N ASP A 211 -3.85 -22.55 -5.64
CA ASP A 211 -4.49 -23.17 -4.48
C ASP A 211 -4.68 -24.69 -4.67
N SER A 212 -4.77 -25.18 -5.90
CA SER A 212 -5.01 -26.59 -6.23
C SER A 212 -3.75 -27.40 -6.48
N ALA A 213 -2.65 -26.77 -6.85
CA ALA A 213 -1.41 -27.43 -7.26
C ALA A 213 -0.42 -27.54 -6.08
N GLN A 214 -0.12 -28.77 -5.66
CA GLN A 214 1.00 -29.07 -4.75
C GLN A 214 2.35 -28.96 -5.50
N THR A 215 2.61 -27.85 -6.18
CA THR A 215 3.83 -27.68 -6.98
C THR A 215 4.84 -26.82 -6.23
N GLU A 216 6.11 -27.22 -6.28
CA GLU A 216 7.27 -26.49 -5.73
C GLU A 216 7.59 -25.18 -6.53
N VAL A 217 6.84 -24.89 -7.58
CA VAL A 217 7.05 -23.71 -8.42
C VAL A 217 6.32 -22.51 -7.82
N PRO A 218 6.98 -21.34 -7.64
CA PRO A 218 6.33 -20.13 -7.17
C PRO A 218 5.06 -19.81 -7.97
N ALA A 219 3.93 -19.77 -7.29
CA ALA A 219 2.62 -19.54 -7.92
C ALA A 219 2.34 -18.06 -8.21
N GLY A 220 3.34 -17.19 -8.05
CA GLY A 220 3.20 -15.75 -8.21
C GLY A 220 2.83 -15.32 -9.64
N ILE A 221 1.92 -14.35 -9.74
CA ILE A 221 1.52 -13.73 -11.00
C ILE A 221 2.29 -12.42 -11.16
N ARG A 222 2.94 -12.24 -12.30
CA ARG A 222 3.77 -11.07 -12.62
C ARG A 222 3.24 -10.38 -13.85
N MET A 223 2.81 -9.14 -13.67
CA MET A 223 2.19 -8.33 -14.73
C MET A 223 2.98 -7.06 -14.98
N LEU A 224 3.09 -6.69 -16.24
CA LEU A 224 3.69 -5.43 -16.67
C LEU A 224 2.69 -4.60 -17.46
N PHE A 225 2.40 -3.40 -16.96
CA PHE A 225 1.57 -2.41 -17.64
C PHE A 225 2.48 -1.35 -18.24
N TYR A 226 2.50 -1.23 -19.54
CA TYR A 226 3.36 -0.28 -20.24
C TYR A 226 2.58 0.57 -21.24
N GLY A 227 3.10 1.74 -21.57
CA GLY A 227 2.48 2.65 -22.52
C GLY A 227 2.52 4.11 -22.07
N LEU A 228 1.84 4.99 -22.80
CA LEU A 228 1.88 6.44 -22.58
C LEU A 228 1.51 6.82 -21.15
N SER A 229 2.08 7.93 -20.67
CA SER A 229 1.70 8.50 -19.38
C SER A 229 0.24 8.96 -19.39
N GLY A 230 -0.45 8.83 -18.27
CA GLY A 230 -1.85 9.25 -18.14
C GLY A 230 -2.89 8.28 -18.73
N THR A 231 -2.49 7.10 -19.23
CA THR A 231 -3.41 6.10 -19.80
C THR A 231 -4.19 5.29 -18.75
N GLY A 232 -3.89 5.47 -17.45
CA GLY A 232 -4.64 4.83 -16.38
C GLY A 232 -4.02 3.54 -15.81
N LYS A 233 -2.75 3.25 -16.08
CA LYS A 233 -2.02 2.03 -15.60
C LYS A 233 -2.13 1.83 -14.09
N THR A 234 -1.77 2.83 -13.31
CA THR A 234 -1.82 2.80 -11.84
C THR A 234 -3.25 2.65 -11.31
N GLU A 235 -4.20 3.34 -11.96
CA GLU A 235 -5.61 3.28 -11.58
C GLU A 235 -6.22 1.90 -11.90
N PHE A 236 -5.80 1.26 -12.98
CA PHE A 236 -6.23 -0.10 -13.29
C PHE A 236 -5.68 -1.12 -12.30
N ALA A 237 -4.44 -0.95 -11.83
CA ALA A 237 -3.90 -1.78 -10.75
C ALA A 237 -4.73 -1.64 -9.45
N ARG A 238 -5.18 -0.43 -9.11
CA ARG A 238 -6.10 -0.18 -7.98
C ARG A 238 -7.45 -0.87 -8.19
N TYR A 239 -7.96 -0.81 -9.43
CA TYR A 239 -9.21 -1.49 -9.78
C TYR A 239 -9.09 -3.02 -9.60
N ILE A 240 -7.98 -3.63 -10.05
CA ILE A 240 -7.72 -5.06 -9.85
C ILE A 240 -7.70 -5.38 -8.35
N ALA A 241 -7.05 -4.57 -7.53
CA ALA A 241 -6.97 -4.78 -6.09
C ALA A 241 -8.38 -4.77 -5.46
N ASN A 242 -9.21 -3.80 -5.84
CA ASN A 242 -10.59 -3.73 -5.38
C ASN A 242 -11.42 -4.93 -5.85
N ALA A 243 -11.28 -5.34 -7.12
CA ALA A 243 -12.02 -6.48 -7.69
C ALA A 243 -11.65 -7.82 -7.06
N LEU A 244 -10.42 -7.95 -6.56
CA LEU A 244 -9.93 -9.13 -5.85
C LEU A 244 -10.07 -9.01 -4.32
N ALA A 245 -10.60 -7.90 -3.81
CA ALA A 245 -10.68 -7.58 -2.38
C ALA A 245 -9.33 -7.73 -1.65
N LYS A 246 -8.22 -7.41 -2.33
CA LYS A 246 -6.86 -7.43 -1.79
C LYS A 246 -6.35 -6.02 -1.53
N GLU A 247 -5.47 -5.87 -0.56
CA GLU A 247 -4.75 -4.63 -0.34
C GLU A 247 -3.75 -4.36 -1.47
N LEU A 248 -3.50 -3.09 -1.79
CA LEU A 248 -2.51 -2.68 -2.77
C LEU A 248 -1.37 -1.93 -2.07
N ILE A 249 -0.20 -2.53 -2.07
CA ILE A 249 1.03 -1.88 -1.61
C ILE A 249 1.67 -1.21 -2.82
N LEU A 250 1.63 0.13 -2.82
CA LEU A 250 2.23 0.94 -3.88
C LEU A 250 3.62 1.39 -3.44
N LYS A 251 4.63 1.08 -4.24
CA LYS A 251 6.01 1.56 -4.10
C LYS A 251 6.41 2.31 -5.37
N LYS A 252 7.01 3.47 -5.20
CA LYS A 252 7.64 4.21 -6.29
C LYS A 252 9.15 4.01 -6.24
N ALA A 253 9.83 4.32 -7.33
CA ALA A 253 11.29 4.28 -7.36
C ALA A 253 11.92 5.16 -6.25
N SER A 254 11.32 6.33 -5.96
CA SER A 254 11.74 7.21 -4.87
C SER A 254 11.68 6.58 -3.48
N ASP A 255 10.76 5.63 -3.27
CA ASP A 255 10.56 4.97 -1.97
C ASP A 255 11.56 3.83 -1.76
N ILE A 256 12.19 3.40 -2.84
CA ILE A 256 13.15 2.29 -2.87
C ILE A 256 14.59 2.81 -2.82
N LEU A 257 14.86 3.92 -3.51
CA LEU A 257 16.22 4.46 -3.60
C LEU A 257 16.71 4.97 -2.23
N GLY A 258 17.72 4.31 -1.68
CA GLY A 258 18.40 4.68 -0.45
C GLY A 258 19.58 5.60 -0.69
N LYS A 259 20.02 6.29 0.37
CA LYS A 259 21.20 7.16 0.35
C LYS A 259 22.49 6.38 0.51
N TYR A 260 22.44 5.21 1.10
CA TYR A 260 23.61 4.38 1.42
C TYR A 260 23.63 3.12 0.56
N VAL A 261 24.84 2.60 0.32
CA VAL A 261 25.03 1.35 -0.43
C VAL A 261 24.38 0.19 0.33
N GLY A 262 23.55 -0.60 -0.35
CA GLY A 262 22.81 -1.72 0.23
C GLY A 262 21.42 -1.37 0.77
N GLU A 263 21.10 -0.07 0.94
CA GLU A 263 19.79 0.37 1.45
C GLU A 263 18.68 0.13 0.41
N SER A 264 18.97 0.38 -0.86
CA SER A 264 18.01 0.14 -1.94
C SER A 264 17.65 -1.34 -2.10
N GLU A 265 18.63 -2.23 -2.01
CA GLU A 265 18.43 -3.68 -2.04
C GLU A 265 17.60 -4.15 -0.85
N GLN A 266 17.86 -3.60 0.34
CA GLN A 266 17.08 -3.87 1.53
C GLN A 266 15.63 -3.41 1.38
N ASN A 267 15.40 -2.19 0.89
CA ASN A 267 14.07 -1.63 0.67
C ASN A 267 13.27 -2.44 -0.37
N ILE A 268 13.93 -2.94 -1.42
CA ILE A 268 13.31 -3.87 -2.38
C ILE A 268 12.83 -5.12 -1.65
N LYS A 269 13.73 -5.78 -0.94
CA LYS A 269 13.41 -7.01 -0.21
C LYS A 269 12.26 -6.82 0.78
N GLU A 270 12.30 -5.74 1.56
CA GLU A 270 11.24 -5.40 2.52
C GLU A 270 9.89 -5.17 1.85
N ALA A 271 9.86 -4.55 0.66
CA ALA A 271 8.62 -4.34 -0.09
C ALA A 271 7.96 -5.67 -0.51
N PHE A 272 8.75 -6.64 -0.99
CA PHE A 272 8.25 -7.96 -1.35
C PHE A 272 7.79 -8.76 -0.12
N GLU A 273 8.58 -8.77 0.95
CA GLU A 273 8.21 -9.41 2.21
C GLU A 273 6.95 -8.78 2.85
N GLU A 274 6.79 -7.46 2.76
CA GLU A 274 5.60 -6.75 3.22
C GLU A 274 4.36 -7.23 2.47
N ALA A 275 4.46 -7.35 1.14
CA ALA A 275 3.36 -7.80 0.30
C ALA A 275 2.96 -9.25 0.58
N GLU A 276 3.93 -10.15 0.78
CA GLU A 276 3.66 -11.55 1.13
C GLU A 276 3.00 -11.66 2.51
N ARG A 277 3.51 -10.94 3.51
CA ARG A 277 2.94 -10.96 4.87
C ARG A 277 1.49 -10.48 4.91
N GLN A 278 1.13 -9.51 4.07
CA GLN A 278 -0.21 -8.92 4.06
C GLN A 278 -1.15 -9.60 3.05
N ASP A 279 -0.68 -10.60 2.31
CA ASP A 279 -1.38 -11.17 1.14
C ASP A 279 -1.88 -10.08 0.18
N ALA A 280 -1.05 -9.06 -0.03
CA ALA A 280 -1.37 -7.86 -0.79
C ALA A 280 -0.84 -7.95 -2.22
N ILE A 281 -1.42 -7.14 -3.10
CA ILE A 281 -0.87 -6.89 -4.43
C ILE A 281 0.26 -5.89 -4.31
N LEU A 282 1.43 -6.22 -4.84
CA LEU A 282 2.58 -5.32 -4.89
C LEU A 282 2.58 -4.56 -6.22
N LEU A 283 2.50 -3.23 -6.15
CA LEU A 283 2.57 -2.36 -7.31
C LEU A 283 3.86 -1.53 -7.26
N PHE A 284 4.75 -1.77 -8.22
CA PHE A 284 5.86 -0.85 -8.50
C PHE A 284 5.43 0.13 -9.59
N ASP A 285 5.16 1.36 -9.19
CA ASP A 285 4.74 2.43 -10.09
C ASP A 285 5.94 3.19 -10.63
N GLU A 286 5.92 3.50 -11.94
CA GLU A 286 7.03 4.15 -12.63
C GLU A 286 8.36 3.39 -12.44
N ALA A 287 8.32 2.07 -12.66
CA ALA A 287 9.46 1.18 -12.47
C ALA A 287 10.58 1.37 -13.53
N ASP A 288 10.56 2.48 -14.25
CA ASP A 288 11.50 2.79 -15.34
C ASP A 288 12.96 2.73 -14.88
N SER A 289 13.26 3.19 -13.67
CA SER A 289 14.61 3.16 -13.10
C SER A 289 15.14 1.73 -12.83
N PHE A 290 14.25 0.74 -12.60
CA PHE A 290 14.63 -0.67 -12.45
C PHE A 290 14.80 -1.37 -13.80
N PHE A 291 14.27 -0.77 -14.87
CA PHE A 291 14.27 -1.34 -16.22
C PHE A 291 15.38 -0.76 -17.10
N THR A 292 16.08 0.28 -16.64
CA THR A 292 17.20 0.87 -17.35
C THR A 292 18.29 -0.16 -17.55
N ASN A 293 18.85 -0.16 -18.73
CA ASN A 293 19.73 -1.18 -19.27
C ASN A 293 20.92 -1.44 -18.36
N ARG A 294 21.12 -2.70 -17.92
CA ARG A 294 22.33 -3.16 -17.21
C ARG A 294 23.63 -2.78 -17.92
N PHE A 295 23.56 -2.62 -19.25
CA PHE A 295 24.71 -2.29 -20.09
C PHE A 295 25.07 -0.80 -20.06
N ASN A 296 24.09 0.07 -19.71
CA ASN A 296 24.28 1.52 -19.60
C ASN A 296 24.41 1.98 -18.13
N ALA A 297 24.35 1.07 -17.16
CA ALA A 297 24.57 1.40 -15.77
C ALA A 297 26.06 1.75 -15.58
N GLU A 298 26.33 3.03 -15.39
CA GLU A 298 27.68 3.56 -15.15
C GLU A 298 28.22 3.15 -13.78
N ASN A 299 27.32 2.80 -12.84
CA ASN A 299 27.63 2.52 -11.45
C ASN A 299 27.35 1.06 -11.06
N THR A 300 28.24 0.48 -10.28
CA THR A 300 28.12 -0.91 -9.77
C THR A 300 26.87 -1.11 -8.91
N TRP A 301 26.45 -0.10 -8.12
CA TRP A 301 25.30 -0.17 -7.23
C TRP A 301 23.97 -0.26 -8.00
N GLU A 302 23.85 0.38 -9.17
CA GLU A 302 22.65 0.25 -10.00
C GLU A 302 22.46 -1.19 -10.50
N ARG A 303 23.57 -1.85 -10.85
CA ARG A 303 23.55 -3.27 -11.27
C ARG A 303 23.13 -4.19 -10.15
N THR A 304 23.59 -3.96 -8.93
CA THR A 304 23.23 -4.77 -7.75
C THR A 304 21.77 -4.61 -7.41
N MET A 305 21.24 -3.39 -7.41
CA MET A 305 19.84 -3.08 -7.19
C MET A 305 18.92 -3.77 -8.21
N VAL A 306 19.25 -3.69 -9.50
CA VAL A 306 18.48 -4.36 -10.58
C VAL A 306 18.51 -5.88 -10.42
N ASN A 307 19.67 -6.46 -10.06
CA ASN A 307 19.79 -7.89 -9.84
C ASN A 307 18.96 -8.35 -8.62
N GLU A 308 18.97 -7.60 -7.52
CA GLU A 308 18.12 -7.88 -6.35
C GLU A 308 16.64 -7.86 -6.74
N PHE A 309 16.22 -6.80 -7.45
CA PHE A 309 14.84 -6.70 -7.93
C PHE A 309 14.42 -7.90 -8.78
N LEU A 310 15.30 -8.36 -9.68
CA LEU A 310 15.03 -9.53 -10.52
C LEU A 310 14.94 -10.82 -9.73
N MET A 311 15.80 -11.01 -8.71
CA MET A 311 15.72 -12.17 -7.83
C MET A 311 14.42 -12.18 -7.04
N GLN A 312 14.03 -11.03 -6.50
CA GLN A 312 12.79 -10.91 -5.73
C GLN A 312 11.56 -11.15 -6.62
N ILE A 313 11.54 -10.64 -7.85
CA ILE A 313 10.46 -10.93 -8.82
C ILE A 313 10.31 -12.44 -9.04
N GLU A 314 11.41 -13.19 -9.17
CA GLU A 314 11.36 -14.63 -9.43
C GLU A 314 10.89 -15.43 -8.22
N ALA A 315 11.26 -15.00 -7.02
CA ALA A 315 10.91 -15.68 -5.77
C ALA A 315 9.51 -15.36 -5.25
N PHE A 316 8.91 -14.25 -5.69
CA PHE A 316 7.65 -13.74 -5.15
C PHE A 316 6.45 -14.63 -5.51
N ASN A 317 5.69 -15.04 -4.49
CA ASN A 317 4.52 -15.90 -4.63
C ASN A 317 3.19 -15.16 -4.71
N GLY A 318 3.20 -13.82 -4.66
CA GLY A 318 2.02 -12.97 -4.73
C GLY A 318 1.69 -12.46 -6.15
N LEU A 319 0.78 -11.49 -6.22
CA LEU A 319 0.49 -10.74 -7.43
C LEU A 319 1.35 -9.47 -7.48
N LEU A 320 2.26 -9.43 -8.43
CA LEU A 320 3.11 -8.29 -8.74
C LEU A 320 2.59 -7.57 -9.98
N ILE A 321 2.46 -6.26 -9.88
CA ILE A 321 2.18 -5.36 -11.01
C ILE A 321 3.32 -4.33 -11.08
N CYS A 322 3.92 -4.17 -12.25
CA CYS A 322 4.87 -3.09 -12.53
C CYS A 322 4.27 -2.17 -13.58
N THR A 323 4.43 -0.86 -13.43
CA THR A 323 4.05 0.10 -14.47
C THR A 323 5.29 0.79 -15.03
N THR A 324 5.27 1.09 -16.34
CA THR A 324 6.34 1.82 -17.02
C THR A 324 5.78 2.69 -18.14
N ASN A 325 6.41 3.83 -18.36
CA ASN A 325 6.13 4.68 -19.52
C ASN A 325 7.05 4.36 -20.72
N MET A 326 8.07 3.52 -20.53
CA MET A 326 9.05 3.18 -21.55
C MET A 326 8.52 2.07 -22.45
N ARG A 327 8.41 2.37 -23.74
CA ARG A 327 7.96 1.41 -24.78
C ARG A 327 9.10 0.56 -25.36
N SER A 328 10.34 1.08 -25.39
CA SER A 328 11.37 0.59 -26.30
C SER A 328 12.68 0.10 -25.67
N ILE A 329 12.87 0.19 -24.35
CA ILE A 329 14.18 -0.03 -23.71
C ILE A 329 14.13 -1.12 -22.63
N MET A 330 13.17 -2.03 -22.70
CA MET A 330 13.16 -3.14 -21.74
C MET A 330 14.17 -4.21 -22.15
N ASP A 331 15.07 -4.53 -21.21
CA ASP A 331 15.94 -5.69 -21.30
C ASP A 331 15.11 -6.96 -21.61
N PRO A 332 15.42 -7.73 -22.66
CA PRO A 332 14.75 -8.99 -22.93
C PRO A 332 14.74 -9.98 -21.77
N ALA A 333 15.72 -9.88 -20.86
CA ALA A 333 15.77 -10.67 -19.65
C ALA A 333 14.65 -10.29 -18.65
N LEU A 334 14.25 -9.02 -18.60
CA LEU A 334 13.12 -8.55 -17.82
C LEU A 334 11.78 -9.00 -18.41
N GLN A 335 11.61 -8.88 -19.71
CA GLN A 335 10.37 -9.26 -20.40
C GLN A 335 10.00 -10.71 -20.13
N ARG A 336 10.99 -11.62 -20.13
CA ARG A 336 10.77 -13.05 -19.87
C ARG A 336 10.28 -13.37 -18.47
N ARG A 337 10.38 -12.45 -17.51
CA ARG A 337 9.96 -12.63 -16.13
C ARG A 337 8.51 -12.24 -15.88
N PHE A 338 7.90 -11.50 -16.78
CA PHE A 338 6.49 -11.15 -16.70
C PHE A 338 5.63 -12.15 -17.43
N HIS A 339 4.60 -12.66 -16.78
CA HIS A 339 3.66 -13.62 -17.35
C HIS A 339 2.65 -12.93 -18.28
N ILE A 340 2.25 -11.71 -17.93
CA ILE A 340 1.24 -10.93 -18.64
C ILE A 340 1.79 -9.54 -18.89
N MET A 341 1.81 -9.11 -20.13
CA MET A 341 2.22 -7.77 -20.52
C MET A 341 1.05 -7.07 -21.21
N VAL A 342 0.62 -5.94 -20.64
CA VAL A 342 -0.52 -5.18 -21.14
C VAL A 342 -0.09 -3.82 -21.63
N GLU A 343 -0.32 -3.54 -22.90
CA GLU A 343 -0.09 -2.23 -23.48
C GLU A 343 -1.31 -1.33 -23.22
N PHE A 344 -1.06 -0.17 -22.65
CA PHE A 344 -2.03 0.89 -22.45
C PHE A 344 -1.84 1.94 -23.54
N GLN A 345 -2.83 2.05 -24.41
CA GLN A 345 -2.82 2.95 -25.55
C GLN A 345 -3.61 4.24 -25.26
N ALA A 346 -3.49 5.21 -26.16
CA ALA A 346 -4.34 6.39 -26.15
C ALA A 346 -5.80 5.99 -26.32
N LEU A 347 -6.70 6.87 -25.90
CA LEU A 347 -8.15 6.62 -25.96
C LEU A 347 -8.60 6.29 -27.38
N SER A 348 -9.46 5.30 -27.51
CA SER A 348 -10.24 5.07 -28.71
C SER A 348 -11.33 6.12 -28.89
N ALA A 349 -11.91 6.24 -30.07
CA ALA A 349 -13.05 7.12 -30.34
C ALA A 349 -14.20 6.92 -29.33
N ASN A 350 -14.45 5.66 -28.96
CA ASN A 350 -15.46 5.29 -27.98
C ASN A 350 -15.07 5.74 -26.56
N GLY A 351 -13.81 5.59 -26.20
CA GLY A 351 -13.27 6.03 -24.91
C GLY A 351 -13.36 7.56 -24.75
N ILE A 352 -13.02 8.32 -25.79
CA ILE A 352 -13.18 9.79 -25.83
C ILE A 352 -14.64 10.18 -25.57
N LYS A 353 -15.58 9.57 -26.31
CA LYS A 353 -17.01 9.82 -26.14
C LYS A 353 -17.51 9.51 -24.73
N THR A 354 -17.08 8.41 -24.17
CA THR A 354 -17.43 8.00 -22.81
C THR A 354 -16.96 9.02 -21.78
N LEU A 355 -15.71 9.49 -21.89
CA LEU A 355 -15.17 10.48 -20.96
C LEU A 355 -15.76 11.88 -21.13
N LEU A 356 -16.09 12.30 -22.36
CA LEU A 356 -16.84 13.53 -22.60
C LEU A 356 -18.20 13.50 -21.89
N MET A 357 -18.96 12.41 -22.07
CA MET A 357 -20.25 12.25 -21.41
C MET A 357 -20.13 12.19 -19.88
N LYS A 358 -19.04 11.66 -19.37
CA LYS A 358 -18.79 11.56 -17.94
C LYS A 358 -18.43 12.88 -17.29
N TYR A 359 -17.47 13.58 -17.86
CA TYR A 359 -16.92 14.82 -17.25
C TYR A 359 -17.68 16.09 -17.65
N PHE A 360 -18.27 16.11 -18.85
CA PHE A 360 -18.86 17.29 -19.45
C PHE A 360 -20.30 17.04 -19.93
N ARG A 361 -21.14 16.44 -19.08
CA ARG A 361 -22.52 16.07 -19.38
C ARG A 361 -23.40 17.20 -19.90
N ASN A 362 -23.11 18.44 -19.47
CA ASN A 362 -23.91 19.62 -19.80
C ASN A 362 -23.41 20.32 -21.06
N VAL A 363 -22.41 19.80 -21.75
CA VAL A 363 -21.83 20.37 -22.96
C VAL A 363 -22.23 19.49 -24.15
N SER A 364 -22.86 20.12 -25.15
CA SER A 364 -23.20 19.43 -26.42
C SER A 364 -22.05 19.57 -27.42
N PHE A 365 -21.69 18.45 -28.05
CA PHE A 365 -20.67 18.40 -29.10
C PHE A 365 -21.36 18.08 -30.44
N ASN A 366 -21.00 18.77 -31.51
CA ASN A 366 -21.45 18.44 -32.85
C ASN A 366 -20.59 17.33 -33.48
N ALA A 367 -21.04 16.74 -34.58
CA ALA A 367 -20.38 15.63 -35.25
C ALA A 367 -18.94 15.95 -35.67
N ASP A 368 -18.71 17.14 -36.23
CA ASP A 368 -17.40 17.60 -36.70
C ASP A 368 -16.40 17.75 -35.53
N GLN A 369 -16.89 18.18 -34.37
CA GLN A 369 -16.08 18.30 -33.16
C GLN A 369 -15.64 16.96 -32.63
N ILE A 370 -16.54 15.97 -32.63
CA ILE A 370 -16.23 14.60 -32.21
C ILE A 370 -15.26 13.96 -33.21
N GLU A 371 -15.42 14.20 -34.50
CA GLU A 371 -14.50 13.69 -35.51
C GLU A 371 -13.09 14.26 -35.38
N LYS A 372 -12.95 15.57 -35.10
CA LYS A 372 -11.66 16.18 -34.76
C LYS A 372 -10.98 15.52 -33.56
N LEU A 373 -11.73 15.23 -32.49
CA LEU A 373 -11.20 14.57 -31.31
C LEU A 373 -10.73 13.14 -31.61
N ASN A 374 -11.45 12.42 -32.51
CA ASN A 374 -11.10 11.05 -32.89
C ASN A 374 -9.83 10.97 -33.77
N GLN A 375 -9.44 12.06 -34.41
CA GLN A 375 -8.20 12.13 -35.18
C GLN A 375 -6.93 12.23 -34.30
N TRP A 376 -7.09 12.55 -33.03
CA TRP A 376 -5.96 12.69 -32.12
C TRP A 376 -5.52 11.33 -31.55
N GLN A 377 -4.26 10.96 -31.85
CA GLN A 377 -3.70 9.66 -31.54
C GLN A 377 -3.06 9.54 -30.13
N SER A 378 -3.02 10.62 -29.36
CA SER A 378 -2.30 10.68 -28.08
C SER A 378 -3.14 11.20 -26.89
N VAL A 379 -4.47 11.30 -27.06
CA VAL A 379 -5.38 11.70 -25.99
C VAL A 379 -5.50 10.56 -24.95
N THR A 380 -5.33 10.90 -23.69
CA THR A 380 -5.35 9.94 -22.60
C THR A 380 -6.42 10.28 -21.56
N PRO A 381 -6.85 9.34 -20.72
CA PRO A 381 -7.74 9.62 -19.58
C PRO A 381 -7.18 10.70 -18.65
N GLY A 382 -5.84 10.76 -18.51
CA GLY A 382 -5.15 11.78 -17.72
C GLY A 382 -5.39 13.20 -18.23
N ASP A 383 -5.48 13.40 -19.54
CA ASP A 383 -5.78 14.72 -20.14
C ASP A 383 -7.18 15.18 -19.78
N PHE A 384 -8.16 14.28 -19.84
CA PHE A 384 -9.52 14.57 -19.41
C PHE A 384 -9.62 14.91 -17.93
N ASN A 385 -8.87 14.19 -17.10
CA ASN A 385 -8.84 14.45 -15.67
C ASN A 385 -8.19 15.81 -15.34
N ALA A 386 -7.10 16.14 -16.02
CA ALA A 386 -6.44 17.45 -15.89
C ALA A 386 -7.34 18.61 -16.36
N LEU A 387 -7.99 18.43 -17.52
CA LEU A 387 -8.93 19.42 -18.05
C LEU A 387 -10.14 19.62 -17.14
N TYR A 388 -10.72 18.53 -16.65
CA TYR A 388 -11.84 18.60 -15.70
C TYR A 388 -11.41 19.28 -14.39
N GLY A 389 -10.19 18.99 -13.92
CA GLY A 389 -9.59 19.66 -12.77
C GLY A 389 -9.53 21.17 -12.93
N LYS A 390 -9.13 21.67 -14.11
CA LYS A 390 -9.13 23.10 -14.44
C LYS A 390 -10.56 23.66 -14.55
N ALA A 391 -11.45 22.95 -15.24
CA ALA A 391 -12.82 23.38 -15.50
C ALA A 391 -13.63 23.55 -14.19
N ARG A 392 -13.34 22.79 -13.14
CA ARG A 392 -14.01 22.92 -11.83
C ARG A 392 -13.86 24.30 -11.18
N PHE A 393 -12.85 25.07 -11.54
CA PHE A 393 -12.61 26.43 -11.03
C PHE A 393 -13.19 27.51 -11.92
N MET A 394 -13.83 27.14 -13.05
CA MET A 394 -14.38 28.08 -14.02
C MET A 394 -15.90 28.21 -13.89
N PRO A 395 -16.48 29.40 -14.23
CA PRO A 395 -17.92 29.54 -14.39
C PRO A 395 -18.42 28.57 -15.46
N GLN A 396 -19.57 27.93 -15.24
CA GLN A 396 -20.14 26.96 -16.18
C GLN A 396 -20.38 27.52 -17.60
N GLU A 397 -20.68 28.79 -17.70
CA GLU A 397 -20.91 29.49 -18.98
C GLU A 397 -19.66 29.50 -19.88
N LYS A 398 -18.47 29.42 -19.29
CA LYS A 398 -17.19 29.41 -20.03
C LYS A 398 -16.74 28.00 -20.43
N ILE A 399 -17.39 26.97 -19.94
CA ILE A 399 -17.08 25.57 -20.27
C ILE A 399 -17.86 25.17 -21.53
N THR A 400 -17.36 25.62 -22.67
CA THR A 400 -17.94 25.32 -23.98
C THR A 400 -17.23 24.18 -24.68
N SER A 401 -17.85 23.57 -25.69
CA SER A 401 -17.20 22.53 -26.50
C SER A 401 -15.93 23.04 -27.17
N GLU A 402 -15.92 24.33 -27.61
CA GLU A 402 -14.71 24.95 -28.21
C GLU A 402 -13.58 25.08 -27.20
N TYR A 403 -13.89 25.50 -25.97
CA TYR A 403 -12.90 25.54 -24.88
C TYR A 403 -12.27 24.18 -24.64
N ILE A 404 -13.09 23.13 -24.49
CA ILE A 404 -12.63 21.76 -24.24
C ILE A 404 -11.72 21.27 -25.36
N ILE A 405 -12.10 21.47 -26.61
CA ILE A 405 -11.31 21.06 -27.78
C ILE A 405 -9.99 21.82 -27.83
N THR A 406 -10.01 23.13 -27.59
CA THR A 406 -8.81 23.98 -27.64
C THR A 406 -7.80 23.56 -26.56
N GLU A 407 -8.25 23.35 -25.33
CA GLU A 407 -7.39 22.90 -24.23
C GLU A 407 -6.79 21.49 -24.47
N LEU A 408 -7.62 20.54 -24.94
CA LEU A 408 -7.12 19.21 -25.31
C LEU A 408 -6.14 19.28 -26.47
N ALA A 409 -6.39 20.14 -27.48
CA ALA A 409 -5.46 20.33 -28.59
C ALA A 409 -4.11 20.89 -28.12
N GLN A 410 -4.13 21.85 -27.20
CA GLN A 410 -2.91 22.40 -26.60
C GLN A 410 -2.11 21.32 -25.86
N MET A 411 -2.77 20.52 -25.04
CA MET A 411 -2.13 19.39 -24.33
C MET A 411 -1.50 18.38 -25.30
N GLN A 412 -2.14 18.12 -26.45
CA GLN A 412 -1.59 17.25 -27.48
C GLN A 412 -0.34 17.84 -28.16
N GLN A 413 -0.35 19.14 -28.42
CA GLN A 413 0.82 19.84 -29.00
C GLN A 413 2.01 19.81 -28.05
N GLU A 414 1.78 20.01 -26.75
CA GLU A 414 2.82 19.93 -25.73
C GLU A 414 3.42 18.52 -25.63
N LYS A 415 2.61 17.46 -25.72
CA LYS A 415 3.06 16.06 -25.70
C LYS A 415 3.84 15.67 -26.96
N ASN A 416 3.46 16.17 -28.12
CA ASN A 416 4.09 15.82 -29.39
C ASN A 416 5.40 16.59 -29.64
N GLY A 417 5.89 17.34 -28.65
CA GLY A 417 7.25 17.84 -28.65
C GLY A 417 7.52 18.91 -29.72
N VAL A 418 6.57 19.79 -29.97
CA VAL A 418 6.92 21.09 -30.56
C VAL A 418 7.64 21.89 -29.46
N GLN A 419 8.94 21.65 -29.35
CA GLN A 419 9.84 22.53 -28.63
C GLN A 419 9.61 23.93 -29.19
N LYS A 420 8.93 24.80 -28.43
CA LYS A 420 9.13 26.23 -28.61
C LYS A 420 10.60 26.46 -28.32
N MET A 421 11.39 26.62 -29.39
CA MET A 421 12.72 27.21 -29.27
C MET A 421 12.50 28.57 -28.60
N ILE A 422 12.82 28.66 -27.32
CA ILE A 422 13.08 29.93 -26.67
C ILE A 422 14.45 30.37 -27.16
N GLY A 423 14.49 30.85 -28.39
CA GLY A 423 15.63 31.49 -28.99
C GLY A 423 15.50 32.99 -28.73
N PHE A 424 16.39 33.52 -27.92
CA PHE A 424 16.70 34.95 -27.97
C PHE A 424 17.26 35.23 -29.38
N SER A 425 16.50 35.89 -30.24
CA SER A 425 17.05 36.49 -31.45
C SER A 425 17.89 37.67 -31.03
N ILE A 426 19.21 37.51 -31.05
CA ILE A 426 20.15 38.62 -31.01
C ILE A 426 20.06 39.21 -32.41
N ASN A 427 19.35 40.33 -32.53
CA ASN A 427 19.44 41.17 -33.74
C ASN A 427 20.81 41.83 -33.72
N ALA A 428 21.64 41.49 -34.73
CA ALA A 428 22.86 42.19 -35.10
C ALA A 428 22.50 43.47 -35.93
#